data_07814ceaae5dce10d42fc49426c48f5c
#
_entry.id   07814ceaae5dce10d42fc49426c48f5c
#
_cell.length_a   1.000
_cell.length_b   1.000
_cell.length_c   1.000
_cell.angle_alpha   90.00
_cell.angle_beta   90.00
_cell.angle_gamma   90.00
#
_symmetry.space_group_name_H-M   'P 1'
#
loop_
_entity.id
_entity.type
_entity.pdbx_description
1 polymer ?
#
loop_
_entity_poly.entity_id
_entity_poly.type
_entity_poly.pdbx_seq_one_letter_code
_entity_poly.pdbx_strand_id
1 'polypeptide(L)'
;MNARDKTMSKSTALMLGPEDGEAYWQPLPSRGYIVNKISPYTCPYDDFAMGIQVLESGAHIRRHAHERSHEVLFCFRGSGTAEIDGQSYEVREETTLLIGRGLQHKVTNTGASQMRLLWFISPPGLEDWFRAIGRARTPGDPLPPPFERPGNIKEIQAQQRFIPSDEG
;
A
#
# COMPACT_ATOMS: atom_id res chain seq x y z
N MET A 1 -17.29 -7.09 28.14
CA MET A 1 -16.91 -5.67 28.02
C MET A 1 -15.61 -5.50 28.80
N ASN A 2 -14.47 -5.79 28.18
CA ASN A 2 -13.15 -5.60 28.80
C ASN A 2 -12.56 -4.30 28.24
N ALA A 3 -12.55 -3.28 29.08
CA ALA A 3 -11.74 -2.11 28.87
C ALA A 3 -10.26 -2.57 28.82
N ARG A 4 -9.62 -2.52 27.68
CA ARG A 4 -8.17 -2.62 27.58
C ARG A 4 -7.60 -1.46 28.40
N ASP A 5 -6.95 -1.81 29.49
CA ASP A 5 -6.18 -0.90 30.31
C ASP A 5 -5.15 -0.20 29.37
N LYS A 6 -5.41 1.05 29.02
CA LYS A 6 -4.46 1.90 28.32
C LYS A 6 -3.39 2.34 29.33
N THR A 7 -2.59 1.38 29.78
CA THR A 7 -1.30 1.75 30.34
C THR A 7 -0.57 2.52 29.26
N MET A 8 -0.28 3.80 29.54
CA MET A 8 0.45 4.65 28.61
C MET A 8 1.71 3.91 28.16
N SER A 9 1.68 3.45 26.92
CA SER A 9 2.81 2.79 26.27
C SER A 9 4.01 3.74 26.37
N LYS A 10 5.13 3.23 26.85
CA LYS A 10 6.40 3.99 26.81
C LYS A 10 6.62 4.44 25.38
N SER A 11 6.91 5.73 25.20
CA SER A 11 7.31 6.25 23.89
C SER A 11 8.41 5.38 23.29
N THR A 12 8.22 4.95 22.04
CA THR A 12 9.13 4.06 21.32
C THR A 12 9.75 4.83 20.17
N ALA A 13 11.05 4.68 19.98
CA ALA A 13 11.75 5.07 18.77
C ALA A 13 12.11 3.81 18.00
N LEU A 14 11.79 3.79 16.70
CA LEU A 14 12.08 2.68 15.80
C LEU A 14 12.86 3.21 14.59
N MET A 15 14.00 2.60 14.28
CA MET A 15 14.79 2.90 13.10
C MET A 15 14.81 1.66 12.21
N LEU A 16 14.34 1.83 10.99
CA LEU A 16 14.28 0.76 9.97
C LEU A 16 15.10 1.18 8.75
N GLY A 17 16.04 0.34 8.36
CA GLY A 17 16.82 0.50 7.13
C GLY A 17 15.97 0.32 5.87
N PRO A 18 16.54 0.52 4.67
CA PRO A 18 15.78 0.51 3.41
C PRO A 18 14.94 -0.75 3.17
N GLU A 19 15.47 -1.92 3.49
CA GLU A 19 14.81 -3.21 3.26
C GLU A 19 14.20 -3.84 4.52
N ASP A 20 14.28 -3.16 5.69
CA ASP A 20 13.70 -3.65 6.92
C ASP A 20 12.18 -3.52 6.88
N GLY A 21 11.50 -4.54 7.38
CA GLY A 21 10.05 -4.63 7.42
C GLY A 21 9.54 -5.92 6.77
N GLU A 22 8.23 -6.12 6.82
CA GLU A 22 7.61 -7.26 6.13
C GLU A 22 7.46 -6.93 4.65
N ALA A 23 8.05 -7.71 3.77
CA ALA A 23 8.03 -7.46 2.34
C ALA A 23 7.23 -8.54 1.58
N TYR A 24 6.48 -8.09 0.56
CA TYR A 24 5.65 -8.98 -0.26
C TYR A 24 5.73 -8.60 -1.74
N TRP A 25 5.93 -9.61 -2.58
CA TRP A 25 5.69 -9.50 -4.01
C TRP A 25 4.20 -9.30 -4.27
N GLN A 26 3.87 -8.45 -5.22
CA GLN A 26 2.49 -8.11 -5.56
C GLN A 26 1.98 -8.87 -6.78
N PRO A 27 0.71 -9.34 -6.74
CA PRO A 27 0.07 -9.94 -7.91
C PRO A 27 -0.22 -8.88 -8.98
N LEU A 28 -0.54 -9.36 -10.18
CA LEU A 28 -1.02 -8.50 -11.26
C LEU A 28 -2.28 -7.71 -10.83
N PRO A 29 -2.41 -6.47 -11.29
CA PRO A 29 -1.54 -5.71 -12.18
C PRO A 29 -0.45 -4.88 -11.48
N SER A 30 -0.37 -4.97 -10.14
CA SER A 30 0.56 -4.15 -9.32
C SER A 30 1.97 -4.76 -9.25
N ARG A 31 2.40 -5.38 -10.32
CA ARG A 31 3.72 -6.02 -10.42
C ARG A 31 4.82 -5.18 -9.80
N GLY A 32 5.57 -5.80 -8.90
CA GLY A 32 6.58 -5.18 -8.06
C GLY A 32 6.48 -5.71 -6.64
N TYR A 33 6.78 -4.91 -5.66
CA TYR A 33 6.73 -5.33 -4.26
C TYR A 33 6.36 -4.20 -3.33
N ILE A 34 6.02 -4.57 -2.11
CA ILE A 34 5.85 -3.63 -0.98
C ILE A 34 6.78 -4.01 0.17
N VAL A 35 7.07 -3.03 1.00
CA VAL A 35 7.69 -3.21 2.31
C VAL A 35 6.85 -2.47 3.35
N ASN A 36 6.18 -3.21 4.23
CA ASN A 36 5.50 -2.66 5.39
C ASN A 36 6.54 -2.21 6.41
N LYS A 37 6.64 -0.91 6.66
CA LYS A 37 7.62 -0.32 7.57
C LYS A 37 7.07 -0.20 8.97
N ILE A 38 5.99 0.53 9.12
CA ILE A 38 5.33 0.80 10.39
C ILE A 38 3.90 0.30 10.29
N SER A 39 3.51 -0.50 11.27
CA SER A 39 2.17 -1.07 11.38
C SER A 39 1.90 -1.48 12.83
N PRO A 40 0.67 -1.81 13.21
CA PRO A 40 0.36 -2.37 14.54
C PRO A 40 1.14 -3.66 14.87
N TYR A 41 1.79 -4.29 13.89
CA TYR A 41 2.62 -5.48 14.08
C TYR A 41 4.08 -5.16 14.38
N THR A 42 4.55 -3.97 13.99
CA THR A 42 5.96 -3.56 14.14
C THR A 42 6.19 -2.58 15.28
N CYS A 43 5.13 -1.90 15.75
CA CYS A 43 5.21 -0.93 16.83
C CYS A 43 3.94 -0.95 17.70
N PRO A 44 3.98 -0.36 18.91
CA PRO A 44 2.83 -0.35 19.82
C PRO A 44 1.72 0.64 19.44
N TYR A 45 1.85 1.34 18.34
CA TYR A 45 0.88 2.33 17.86
C TYR A 45 -0.03 1.70 16.82
N ASP A 46 -1.32 1.99 16.90
CA ASP A 46 -2.37 1.47 16.02
C ASP A 46 -3.18 2.57 15.31
N ASP A 47 -2.61 3.78 15.25
CA ASP A 47 -3.27 4.93 14.64
C ASP A 47 -3.05 5.02 13.12
N PHE A 48 -1.95 4.45 12.64
CA PHE A 48 -1.56 4.50 11.24
C PHE A 48 -0.67 3.31 10.84
N ALA A 49 -0.53 3.12 9.54
CA ALA A 49 0.50 2.26 8.95
C ALA A 49 1.19 3.01 7.81
N MET A 50 2.42 2.63 7.52
CA MET A 50 3.17 3.17 6.37
C MET A 50 4.16 2.16 5.81
N GLY A 51 4.49 2.33 4.55
CA GLY A 51 5.48 1.52 3.88
C GLY A 51 5.88 2.07 2.52
N ILE A 52 6.60 1.23 1.80
CA ILE A 52 7.08 1.53 0.46
C ILE A 52 6.37 0.59 -0.51
N GLN A 53 5.89 1.13 -1.62
CA GLN A 53 5.39 0.36 -2.75
C GLN A 53 6.25 0.63 -3.97
N VAL A 54 6.68 -0.44 -4.62
CA VAL A 54 7.46 -0.39 -5.86
C VAL A 54 6.61 -0.98 -6.97
N LEU A 55 6.45 -0.23 -8.04
CA LEU A 55 5.74 -0.64 -9.25
C LEU A 55 6.73 -0.74 -10.40
N GLU A 56 6.78 -1.89 -11.07
CA GLU A 56 7.52 -2.05 -12.31
C GLU A 56 6.95 -1.14 -13.42
N SER A 57 7.75 -0.89 -14.47
CA SER A 57 7.26 -0.14 -15.64
C SER A 57 6.00 -0.76 -16.21
N GLY A 58 4.97 0.05 -16.45
CA GLY A 58 3.66 -0.36 -16.94
C GLY A 58 2.73 -0.97 -15.88
N ALA A 59 3.22 -1.23 -14.67
CA ALA A 59 2.38 -1.74 -13.59
C ALA A 59 1.49 -0.63 -13.01
N HIS A 60 0.37 -1.05 -12.38
CA HIS A 60 -0.54 -0.09 -11.76
C HIS A 60 -1.22 -0.67 -10.53
N ILE A 61 -1.56 0.20 -9.61
CA ILE A 61 -2.48 -0.08 -8.51
C ILE A 61 -3.89 -0.02 -9.09
N ARG A 62 -4.68 -1.09 -8.94
CA ARG A 62 -6.07 -1.09 -9.42
C ARG A 62 -6.87 0.04 -8.79
N ARG A 63 -7.89 0.49 -9.50
CA ARG A 63 -8.88 1.43 -8.96
C ARG A 63 -9.56 0.83 -7.73
N HIS A 64 -9.54 1.56 -6.63
CA HIS A 64 -10.16 1.17 -5.36
C HIS A 64 -10.37 2.41 -4.48
N ALA A 65 -11.05 2.23 -3.36
CA ALA A 65 -11.18 3.23 -2.33
C ALA A 65 -11.05 2.59 -0.94
N HIS A 66 -10.72 3.41 0.05
CA HIS A 66 -10.68 3.03 1.45
C HIS A 66 -11.90 3.58 2.18
N GLU A 67 -12.75 2.69 2.71
CA GLU A 67 -14.00 3.08 3.37
C GLU A 67 -13.75 3.99 4.59
N ARG A 68 -12.70 3.71 5.35
CA ARG A 68 -12.47 4.34 6.66
C ARG A 68 -11.21 5.18 6.75
N SER A 69 -10.28 5.00 5.84
CA SER A 69 -8.95 5.56 5.97
C SER A 69 -8.70 6.70 5.00
N HIS A 70 -7.91 7.65 5.43
CA HIS A 70 -7.23 8.59 4.55
C HIS A 70 -5.89 7.99 4.15
N GLU A 71 -5.51 8.19 2.90
CA GLU A 71 -4.22 7.74 2.38
C GLU A 71 -3.40 8.93 1.90
N VAL A 72 -2.11 8.89 2.16
CA VAL A 72 -1.11 9.78 1.55
C VAL A 72 -0.18 8.92 0.72
N LEU A 73 0.01 9.30 -0.54
CA LEU A 73 1.05 8.74 -1.41
C LEU A 73 2.08 9.82 -1.69
N PHE A 74 3.35 9.49 -1.54
CA PHE A 74 4.47 10.36 -1.89
C PHE A 74 5.38 9.62 -2.87
N CYS A 75 5.51 10.16 -4.08
CA CYS A 75 6.40 9.62 -5.09
C CYS A 75 7.82 10.14 -4.85
N PHE A 76 8.72 9.27 -4.43
CA PHE A 76 10.10 9.67 -4.23
C PHE A 76 11.05 9.18 -5.34
N ARG A 77 10.53 8.42 -6.32
CA ARG A 77 11.28 8.03 -7.53
C ARG A 77 10.34 7.62 -8.65
N GLY A 78 10.68 7.99 -9.88
CA GLY A 78 9.95 7.61 -11.07
C GLY A 78 8.83 8.57 -11.43
N SER A 79 7.99 8.17 -12.38
CA SER A 79 6.88 8.99 -12.87
C SER A 79 5.70 8.15 -13.35
N GLY A 80 4.53 8.75 -13.39
CA GLY A 80 3.32 8.08 -13.82
C GLY A 80 2.11 8.99 -13.79
N THR A 81 0.94 8.39 -13.63
CA THR A 81 -0.33 9.09 -13.52
C THR A 81 -1.13 8.57 -12.33
N ALA A 82 -1.90 9.44 -11.71
CA ALA A 82 -2.92 9.06 -10.74
C ALA A 82 -4.28 9.51 -11.24
N GLU A 83 -5.27 8.65 -11.14
CA GLU A 83 -6.67 8.99 -11.35
C GLU A 83 -7.35 9.00 -9.99
N ILE A 84 -7.96 10.10 -9.60
CA ILE A 84 -8.69 10.25 -8.33
C ILE A 84 -10.06 10.81 -8.65
N ASP A 85 -11.10 10.05 -8.33
CA ASP A 85 -12.50 10.42 -8.54
C ASP A 85 -12.79 10.96 -9.97
N GLY A 86 -12.22 10.27 -10.97
CA GLY A 86 -12.37 10.61 -12.39
C GLY A 86 -11.45 11.72 -12.91
N GLN A 87 -10.65 12.34 -12.07
CA GLN A 87 -9.66 13.33 -12.48
C GLN A 87 -8.26 12.70 -12.60
N SER A 88 -7.52 13.07 -13.63
CA SER A 88 -6.17 12.59 -13.88
C SER A 88 -5.13 13.62 -13.46
N TYR A 89 -4.09 13.14 -12.78
CA TYR A 89 -2.98 13.91 -12.26
C TYR A 89 -1.65 13.32 -12.74
N GLU A 90 -0.72 14.17 -13.14
CA GLU A 90 0.67 13.76 -13.36
C GLU A 90 1.33 13.46 -12.01
N VAL A 91 2.04 12.35 -11.94
CA VAL A 91 2.84 11.95 -10.77
C VAL A 91 4.30 11.88 -11.17
N ARG A 92 5.14 12.62 -10.47
CA ARG A 92 6.60 12.65 -10.64
C ARG A 92 7.28 12.68 -9.28
N GLU A 93 8.58 12.68 -9.26
CA GLU A 93 9.32 12.79 -7.99
C GLU A 93 8.87 14.01 -7.18
N GLU A 94 8.73 13.84 -5.88
CA GLU A 94 8.23 14.82 -4.89
C GLU A 94 6.72 15.11 -4.96
N THR A 95 5.97 14.46 -5.87
CA THR A 95 4.51 14.59 -5.86
C THR A 95 3.92 13.93 -4.62
N THR A 96 3.04 14.67 -3.94
CA THR A 96 2.23 14.19 -2.81
C THR A 96 0.76 14.17 -3.20
N LEU A 97 0.09 13.06 -2.97
CA LEU A 97 -1.35 12.88 -3.15
C LEU A 97 -1.98 12.63 -1.78
N LEU A 98 -2.99 13.42 -1.41
CA LEU A 98 -3.87 13.13 -0.28
C LEU A 98 -5.18 12.60 -0.82
N ILE A 99 -5.53 11.39 -0.43
CA ILE A 99 -6.72 10.68 -0.88
C ILE A 99 -7.66 10.53 0.31
N GLY A 100 -8.82 11.16 0.22
CA GLY A 100 -9.85 11.11 1.23
C GLY A 100 -10.57 9.76 1.25
N ARG A 101 -11.30 9.51 2.34
CA ARG A 101 -12.14 8.32 2.49
C ARG A 101 -13.15 8.22 1.36
N GLY A 102 -13.32 7.02 0.83
CA GLY A 102 -14.30 6.73 -0.21
C GLY A 102 -13.94 7.22 -1.61
N LEU A 103 -12.87 8.00 -1.79
CA LEU A 103 -12.44 8.46 -3.11
C LEU A 103 -11.79 7.33 -3.89
N GLN A 104 -12.37 7.01 -5.04
CA GLN A 104 -11.83 6.02 -5.96
C GLN A 104 -10.53 6.52 -6.57
N HIS A 105 -9.47 5.72 -6.49
CA HIS A 105 -8.17 6.10 -7.02
C HIS A 105 -7.43 4.92 -7.65
N LYS A 106 -6.55 5.27 -8.59
CA LYS A 106 -5.68 4.37 -9.34
C LYS A 106 -4.37 5.07 -9.58
N VAL A 107 -3.25 4.37 -9.45
CA VAL A 107 -1.91 4.91 -9.80
C VAL A 107 -1.26 3.99 -10.81
N THR A 108 -0.73 4.56 -11.88
CA THR A 108 -0.06 3.84 -12.96
C THR A 108 1.36 4.34 -13.13
N ASN A 109 2.32 3.43 -13.11
CA ASN A 109 3.69 3.73 -13.52
C ASN A 109 3.75 3.79 -15.05
N THR A 110 3.81 4.99 -15.62
CA THR A 110 3.96 5.21 -17.08
C THR A 110 5.41 5.47 -17.48
N GLY A 111 6.33 5.51 -16.52
CA GLY A 111 7.75 5.68 -16.76
C GLY A 111 8.45 4.40 -17.24
N ALA A 112 9.67 4.53 -17.73
CA ALA A 112 10.49 3.43 -18.22
C ALA A 112 11.21 2.65 -17.10
N SER A 113 11.21 3.17 -15.87
CA SER A 113 11.87 2.58 -14.70
C SER A 113 10.87 2.29 -13.59
N GLN A 114 11.32 1.67 -12.52
CA GLN A 114 10.51 1.47 -11.33
C GLN A 114 10.01 2.81 -10.77
N MET A 115 8.73 2.85 -10.40
CA MET A 115 8.13 3.92 -9.60
C MET A 115 8.15 3.50 -8.14
N ARG A 116 8.56 4.38 -7.25
CA ARG A 116 8.63 4.13 -5.82
C ARG A 116 7.79 5.15 -5.06
N LEU A 117 6.83 4.63 -4.33
CA LEU A 117 5.88 5.41 -3.55
C LEU A 117 6.06 5.08 -2.06
N LEU A 118 6.09 6.10 -1.22
CA LEU A 118 5.72 5.94 0.18
C LEU A 118 4.20 5.99 0.24
N TRP A 119 3.59 5.02 0.92
CA TRP A 119 2.21 5.07 1.32
C TRP A 119 2.11 5.24 2.84
N PHE A 120 1.17 6.05 3.26
CA PHE A 120 0.79 6.25 4.66
C PHE A 120 -0.73 6.20 4.74
N ILE A 121 -1.27 5.43 5.67
CA ILE A 121 -2.71 5.26 5.83
C ILE A 121 -3.13 5.38 7.31
N SER A 122 -4.23 6.07 7.56
CA SER A 122 -4.80 6.22 8.89
C SER A 122 -6.34 6.21 8.83
N PRO A 123 -7.00 5.35 9.64
CA PRO A 123 -6.45 4.24 10.43
C PRO A 123 -5.79 3.16 9.57
N PRO A 124 -4.98 2.25 10.19
CA PRO A 124 -4.24 1.19 9.48
C PRO A 124 -5.17 0.13 8.87
N GLY A 125 -4.61 -0.76 8.05
CA GLY A 125 -5.32 -1.87 7.38
C GLY A 125 -4.75 -2.24 6.02
N LEU A 126 -4.00 -1.34 5.38
CA LEU A 126 -3.40 -1.61 4.07
C LEU A 126 -2.28 -2.67 4.17
N GLU A 127 -1.59 -2.74 5.30
CA GLU A 127 -0.60 -3.77 5.59
C GLU A 127 -1.20 -5.18 5.59
N ASP A 128 -2.42 -5.33 6.10
CA ASP A 128 -3.14 -6.61 6.10
C ASP A 128 -3.56 -7.03 4.70
N TRP A 129 -3.95 -6.06 3.89
CA TRP A 129 -4.23 -6.30 2.47
C TRP A 129 -3.02 -6.90 1.76
N PHE A 130 -1.86 -6.28 1.89
CA PHE A 130 -0.63 -6.76 1.24
C PHE A 130 -0.21 -8.14 1.72
N ARG A 131 -0.38 -8.40 3.03
CA ARG A 131 -0.13 -9.73 3.60
C ARG A 131 -1.07 -10.79 3.03
N ALA A 132 -2.34 -10.44 2.83
CA ALA A 132 -3.35 -11.38 2.35
C ALA A 132 -3.22 -11.73 0.87
N ILE A 133 -2.79 -10.79 0.02
CA ILE A 133 -2.72 -11.00 -1.43
C ILE A 133 -1.32 -11.27 -1.97
N GLY A 134 -0.28 -10.90 -1.22
CA GLY A 134 1.12 -10.97 -1.64
C GLY A 134 1.77 -12.32 -1.40
N ARG A 135 2.97 -12.48 -1.94
CA ARG A 135 3.89 -13.59 -1.63
C ARG A 135 5.09 -13.03 -0.89
N ALA A 136 5.50 -13.69 0.19
CA ALA A 136 6.65 -13.25 0.98
C ALA A 136 7.88 -13.00 0.08
N ARG A 137 8.57 -11.89 0.34
CA ARG A 137 9.79 -11.47 -0.36
C ARG A 137 10.93 -11.34 0.63
N THR A 138 12.09 -11.87 0.25
CA THR A 138 13.35 -11.62 0.95
C THR A 138 14.17 -10.57 0.17
N PRO A 139 14.88 -9.64 0.84
CA PRO A 139 15.79 -8.73 0.16
C PRO A 139 16.77 -9.46 -0.74
N GLY A 140 16.91 -8.98 -1.99
CA GLY A 140 17.77 -9.63 -2.99
C GLY A 140 17.12 -10.72 -3.84
N ASP A 141 15.90 -11.15 -3.49
CA ASP A 141 15.16 -12.09 -4.35
C ASP A 141 14.91 -11.50 -5.74
N PRO A 142 15.07 -12.29 -6.80
CA PRO A 142 14.74 -11.85 -8.15
C PRO A 142 13.23 -11.64 -8.30
N LEU A 143 12.84 -10.71 -9.18
CA LEU A 143 11.43 -10.50 -9.52
C LEU A 143 10.81 -11.82 -10.01
N PRO A 144 9.76 -12.33 -9.35
CA PRO A 144 9.14 -13.59 -9.76
C PRO A 144 8.36 -13.44 -11.07
N PRO A 145 8.04 -14.55 -11.76
CA PRO A 145 7.06 -14.52 -12.81
C PRO A 145 5.75 -13.86 -12.33
N PRO A 146 5.04 -13.15 -13.21
CA PRO A 146 3.73 -12.58 -12.86
C PRO A 146 2.79 -13.64 -12.29
N PHE A 147 2.01 -13.25 -11.28
CA PHE A 147 1.03 -14.14 -10.67
C PHE A 147 -0.29 -13.42 -10.40
N GLU A 148 -1.36 -14.19 -10.36
CA GLU A 148 -2.71 -13.69 -10.15
C GLU A 148 -3.02 -13.49 -8.66
N ARG A 149 -4.05 -12.71 -8.37
CA ARG A 149 -4.62 -12.56 -7.04
C ARG A 149 -5.19 -13.88 -6.52
N PRO A 150 -5.29 -14.06 -5.19
CA PRO A 150 -5.96 -15.22 -4.60
C PRO A 150 -7.41 -15.39 -5.12
N GLY A 151 -7.86 -16.64 -5.28
CA GLY A 151 -9.22 -16.92 -5.77
C GLY A 151 -10.34 -16.41 -4.88
N ASN A 152 -10.07 -16.22 -3.57
CA ASN A 152 -11.01 -15.67 -2.58
C ASN A 152 -10.86 -14.14 -2.40
N ILE A 153 -10.40 -13.43 -3.42
CA ILE A 153 -10.13 -11.98 -3.36
C ILE A 153 -11.32 -11.15 -2.87
N LYS A 154 -12.55 -11.54 -3.22
CA LYS A 154 -13.77 -10.83 -2.79
C LYS A 154 -13.97 -10.89 -1.27
N GLU A 155 -13.66 -12.04 -0.66
CA GLU A 155 -13.72 -12.20 0.79
C GLU A 155 -12.65 -11.35 1.49
N ILE A 156 -11.43 -11.33 0.95
CA ILE A 156 -10.33 -10.51 1.45
C ILE A 156 -10.69 -9.02 1.36
N GLN A 157 -11.24 -8.56 0.24
CA GLN A 157 -11.70 -7.18 0.06
C GLN A 157 -12.75 -6.78 1.09
N ALA A 158 -13.74 -7.64 1.31
CA ALA A 158 -14.79 -7.38 2.30
C ALA A 158 -14.23 -7.29 3.73
N GLN A 159 -13.30 -8.16 4.10
CA GLN A 159 -12.65 -8.15 5.41
C GLN A 159 -11.81 -6.89 5.64
N GLN A 160 -11.09 -6.45 4.61
CA GLN A 160 -10.20 -5.29 4.67
C GLN A 160 -10.93 -3.96 4.36
N ARG A 161 -12.23 -3.99 4.09
CA ARG A 161 -13.06 -2.81 3.78
C ARG A 161 -12.53 -1.99 2.62
N PHE A 162 -11.97 -2.66 1.65
CA PHE A 162 -11.70 -2.09 0.35
C PHE A 162 -12.99 -1.98 -0.45
N ILE A 163 -13.22 -0.83 -1.04
CA ILE A 163 -14.29 -0.63 -2.00
C ILE A 163 -13.69 -0.88 -3.38
N PRO A 164 -13.93 -2.06 -4.00
CA PRO A 164 -13.45 -2.31 -5.36
C PRO A 164 -14.20 -1.39 -6.32
N SER A 165 -13.57 -1.05 -7.45
CA SER A 165 -14.30 -0.48 -8.56
C SER A 165 -15.00 -1.59 -9.36
N ASP A 166 -16.02 -1.22 -10.14
CA ASP A 166 -16.71 -2.12 -11.07
C ASP A 166 -15.83 -2.56 -12.27
N GLU A 167 -14.62 -2.01 -12.38
CA GLU A 167 -13.59 -2.46 -13.31
C GLU A 167 -12.96 -3.74 -12.76
N GLY A 168 -13.54 -4.89 -13.14
CA GLY A 168 -13.16 -6.25 -12.74
C GLY A 168 -11.74 -6.68 -13.11
#